data_b886145fcd2e3fc67ff0954be8f595aa
#
_entry.id   b886145fcd2e3fc67ff0954be8f595aa
#
_cell.length_a   1.000
_cell.length_b   1.000
_cell.length_c   1.000
_cell.angle_alpha   90.00
_cell.angle_beta   90.00
_cell.angle_gamma   90.00
#
_symmetry.space_group_name_H-M   'P 1'
#
loop_
_entity.id
_entity.type
_entity.pdbx_description
1 polymer ?
#
loop_
_entity_poly.entity_id
_entity_poly.type
_entity_poly.pdbx_seq_one_letter_code
_entity_poly.pdbx_strand_id
1 'polypeptide(L)'
;MNWQRGKRAVVLPVAAIALLSLAACGDAEAPLLPRDTVVPVSAVTQYFPGVTKEASTGPNETSVGKPVASRSVVFVSADGKKKVTLSVDQYASASDAASAYQTAVQGSKAAPGFNPAATPSLGQEAFAGTSQVGDEMHFGLGARDGRLIMSATHAGDIPVTPDNSNNLITLGGEELTTAKQALGPARSS
;
A
#
# COMPACT_ATOMS: atom_id res chain seq x y z
N MET A 1 -92.21 1.97 -9.07
CA MET A 1 -91.49 0.96 -9.84
C MET A 1 -90.70 1.66 -10.93
N ASN A 2 -89.46 1.97 -10.74
CA ASN A 2 -88.61 2.44 -11.82
C ASN A 2 -87.11 2.02 -11.49
N TRP A 3 -86.65 1.11 -12.26
CA TRP A 3 -85.27 0.57 -12.21
C TRP A 3 -84.38 1.48 -13.06
N GLN A 4 -83.43 2.15 -12.45
CA GLN A 4 -82.33 2.79 -13.17
C GLN A 4 -81.04 2.01 -12.96
N ARG A 5 -80.58 1.34 -14.00
CA ARG A 5 -79.28 0.66 -14.07
C ARG A 5 -78.18 1.71 -14.31
N GLY A 6 -77.40 1.97 -13.28
CA GLY A 6 -76.16 2.75 -13.42
C GLY A 6 -75.06 1.93 -14.09
N LYS A 7 -74.61 2.39 -15.24
CA LYS A 7 -73.41 1.88 -15.92
C LYS A 7 -72.16 2.37 -15.15
N ARG A 8 -71.46 1.45 -14.53
CA ARG A 8 -70.12 1.74 -13.93
C ARG A 8 -69.08 1.65 -15.06
N ALA A 9 -68.48 2.79 -15.40
CA ALA A 9 -67.30 2.85 -16.24
C ALA A 9 -66.11 2.34 -15.43
N VAL A 10 -65.47 1.26 -15.90
CA VAL A 10 -64.24 0.74 -15.39
C VAL A 10 -63.09 1.54 -16.02
N VAL A 11 -62.46 2.40 -15.25
CA VAL A 11 -61.23 3.10 -15.64
C VAL A 11 -60.06 2.17 -15.27
N LEU A 12 -59.42 1.59 -16.27
CA LEU A 12 -58.16 0.86 -16.11
C LEU A 12 -57.03 1.85 -15.92
N PRO A 13 -56.22 1.71 -14.85
CA PRO A 13 -55.01 2.50 -14.76
C PRO A 13 -53.95 1.92 -15.72
N VAL A 14 -53.47 2.75 -16.63
CA VAL A 14 -52.28 2.48 -17.43
C VAL A 14 -51.07 2.51 -16.50
N ALA A 15 -50.58 1.36 -16.16
CA ALA A 15 -49.29 1.23 -15.44
C ALA A 15 -48.16 1.64 -16.40
N ALA A 16 -47.63 2.84 -16.21
CA ALA A 16 -46.40 3.27 -16.84
C ALA A 16 -45.23 2.43 -16.23
N ILE A 17 -44.76 1.44 -16.97
CA ILE A 17 -43.53 0.72 -16.66
C ILE A 17 -42.37 1.66 -16.96
N ALA A 18 -41.88 2.35 -15.93
CA ALA A 18 -40.59 3.04 -15.99
C ALA A 18 -39.49 1.96 -16.07
N LEU A 19 -38.95 1.76 -17.25
CA LEU A 19 -37.71 1.02 -17.48
C LEU A 19 -36.59 1.84 -16.82
N LEU A 20 -36.28 1.53 -15.57
CA LEU A 20 -35.01 1.87 -14.94
C LEU A 20 -33.94 1.11 -15.69
N SER A 21 -33.32 1.78 -16.67
CA SER A 21 -32.01 1.37 -17.18
C SER A 21 -31.02 1.46 -16.03
N LEU A 22 -30.80 0.32 -15.35
CA LEU A 22 -29.60 0.10 -14.56
C LEU A 22 -28.43 0.21 -15.53
N ALA A 23 -27.88 1.43 -15.65
CA ALA A 23 -26.52 1.59 -16.13
C ALA A 23 -25.65 0.81 -15.14
N ALA A 24 -25.32 -0.43 -15.48
CA ALA A 24 -24.23 -1.14 -14.86
C ALA A 24 -22.99 -0.31 -15.18
N CYS A 25 -22.65 0.65 -14.30
CA CYS A 25 -21.29 1.13 -14.19
C CYS A 25 -20.48 -0.11 -13.82
N GLY A 26 -19.94 -0.79 -14.83
CA GLY A 26 -18.89 -1.75 -14.61
C GLY A 26 -17.77 -0.99 -13.95
N ASP A 27 -17.56 -1.21 -12.65
CA ASP A 27 -16.39 -0.72 -11.95
C ASP A 27 -15.20 -1.26 -12.75
N ALA A 28 -14.55 -0.37 -13.51
CA ALA A 28 -13.33 -0.73 -14.20
C ALA A 28 -12.36 -1.15 -13.12
N GLU A 29 -12.01 -2.42 -13.11
CA GLU A 29 -11.09 -3.00 -12.13
C GLU A 29 -9.85 -2.12 -12.04
N ALA A 30 -9.56 -1.65 -10.85
CA ALA A 30 -8.48 -0.71 -10.66
C ALA A 30 -7.15 -1.40 -11.05
N PRO A 31 -6.23 -0.69 -11.74
CA PRO A 31 -4.99 -1.29 -12.19
C PRO A 31 -4.22 -1.89 -11.01
N LEU A 32 -3.66 -3.07 -11.23
CA LEU A 32 -2.80 -3.76 -10.26
C LEU A 32 -1.35 -3.30 -10.44
N LEU A 33 -0.62 -3.27 -9.32
CA LEU A 33 0.82 -3.01 -9.33
C LEU A 33 1.53 -4.00 -10.25
N PRO A 34 2.28 -3.53 -11.27
CA PRO A 34 3.12 -4.39 -12.09
C PRO A 34 4.14 -5.17 -11.27
N ARG A 35 4.62 -6.29 -11.80
CA ARG A 35 5.55 -7.18 -11.06
C ARG A 35 6.93 -6.55 -10.83
N ASP A 36 7.31 -5.62 -11.68
CA ASP A 36 8.59 -4.89 -11.68
C ASP A 36 8.52 -3.51 -11.01
N THR A 37 7.44 -3.25 -10.26
CA THR A 37 7.27 -1.98 -9.56
C THR A 37 8.11 -1.96 -8.28
N VAL A 38 9.39 -1.70 -8.43
CA VAL A 38 10.34 -1.43 -7.33
C VAL A 38 11.46 -0.57 -7.91
N VAL A 39 12.01 0.33 -7.11
CA VAL A 39 13.17 1.13 -7.53
C VAL A 39 14.35 0.22 -7.88
N PRO A 40 15.16 0.58 -8.90
CA PRO A 40 16.27 -0.24 -9.33
C PRO A 40 17.41 -0.26 -8.30
N VAL A 41 18.25 -1.28 -8.34
CA VAL A 41 19.42 -1.41 -7.46
C VAL A 41 20.34 -0.19 -7.51
N SER A 42 20.44 0.51 -8.64
CA SER A 42 21.24 1.73 -8.78
C SER A 42 20.78 2.86 -7.86
N ALA A 43 19.46 3.01 -7.65
CA ALA A 43 18.92 3.97 -6.70
C ALA A 43 19.30 3.56 -5.26
N VAL A 44 19.17 2.28 -4.92
CA VAL A 44 19.57 1.77 -3.59
C VAL A 44 21.05 2.02 -3.33
N THR A 45 21.93 1.73 -4.30
CA THR A 45 23.39 1.92 -4.20
C THR A 45 23.77 3.39 -3.96
N GLN A 46 22.98 4.33 -4.50
CA GLN A 46 23.21 5.76 -4.30
C GLN A 46 23.10 6.15 -2.82
N TYR A 47 22.14 5.58 -2.11
CA TYR A 47 21.88 5.87 -0.69
C TYR A 47 22.63 4.94 0.26
N PHE A 48 22.87 3.70 -0.16
CA PHE A 48 23.55 2.66 0.63
C PHE A 48 24.74 2.09 -0.14
N PRO A 49 25.88 2.82 -0.19
CA PRO A 49 27.06 2.35 -0.87
C PRO A 49 27.50 0.97 -0.38
N GLY A 50 27.77 0.07 -1.33
CA GLY A 50 28.11 -1.32 -1.05
C GLY A 50 26.93 -2.29 -1.08
N VAL A 51 25.69 -1.82 -1.06
CA VAL A 51 24.51 -2.62 -1.41
C VAL A 51 24.39 -2.61 -2.94
N THR A 52 24.79 -3.70 -3.58
CA THR A 52 25.08 -3.71 -5.02
C THR A 52 24.30 -4.74 -5.83
N LYS A 53 23.55 -5.61 -5.16
CA LYS A 53 22.79 -6.66 -5.86
C LYS A 53 21.44 -6.89 -5.23
N GLU A 54 20.48 -7.26 -6.05
CA GLU A 54 19.21 -7.84 -5.65
C GLU A 54 19.46 -9.28 -5.19
N ALA A 55 18.98 -9.63 -4.01
CA ALA A 55 19.11 -10.98 -3.46
C ALA A 55 17.84 -11.81 -3.68
N SER A 56 16.67 -11.17 -3.54
CA SER A 56 15.38 -11.81 -3.77
C SER A 56 14.32 -10.78 -4.15
N THR A 57 13.35 -11.23 -4.94
CA THR A 57 12.14 -10.48 -5.26
C THR A 57 10.94 -11.39 -5.16
N GLY A 58 9.81 -10.87 -4.73
CA GLY A 58 8.60 -11.65 -4.55
C GLY A 58 7.45 -10.86 -3.94
N PRO A 59 6.41 -11.54 -3.47
CA PRO A 59 5.40 -10.92 -2.63
C PRO A 59 6.00 -10.53 -1.28
N ASN A 60 5.43 -9.52 -0.64
CA ASN A 60 5.79 -9.15 0.73
C ASN A 60 5.17 -10.15 1.72
N GLU A 61 5.97 -11.04 2.26
CA GLU A 61 5.53 -12.08 3.20
C GLU A 61 5.07 -11.50 4.55
N THR A 62 5.42 -10.25 4.84
CA THR A 62 5.04 -9.55 6.07
C THR A 62 3.81 -8.66 5.91
N SER A 63 3.13 -8.72 4.77
CA SER A 63 1.91 -7.97 4.50
C SER A 63 0.84 -8.25 5.57
N VAL A 64 0.21 -7.18 6.05
CA VAL A 64 -0.93 -7.27 6.98
C VAL A 64 -2.23 -7.28 6.17
N GLY A 65 -3.16 -8.14 6.54
CA GLY A 65 -4.43 -8.29 5.83
C GLY A 65 -4.26 -9.03 4.49
N LYS A 66 -5.02 -8.62 3.47
CA LYS A 66 -5.03 -9.27 2.16
C LYS A 66 -4.82 -8.23 1.05
N PRO A 67 -3.59 -7.88 0.71
CA PRO A 67 -3.33 -7.03 -0.44
C PRO A 67 -3.77 -7.73 -1.74
N VAL A 68 -4.26 -6.96 -2.71
CA VAL A 68 -4.60 -7.45 -4.06
C VAL A 68 -3.37 -7.57 -4.95
N ALA A 69 -2.32 -6.81 -4.63
CA ALA A 69 -0.99 -6.98 -5.21
C ALA A 69 0.07 -6.65 -4.15
N SER A 70 1.19 -7.32 -4.22
CA SER A 70 2.29 -7.18 -3.26
C SER A 70 3.63 -7.34 -3.97
N ARG A 71 4.60 -6.51 -3.62
CA ARG A 71 5.97 -6.56 -4.12
C ARG A 71 6.94 -6.32 -2.99
N SER A 72 7.98 -7.12 -2.96
CA SER A 72 9.08 -6.96 -2.01
C SER A 72 10.39 -7.31 -2.70
N VAL A 73 11.40 -6.50 -2.49
CA VAL A 73 12.76 -6.73 -2.99
C VAL A 73 13.74 -6.56 -1.85
N VAL A 74 14.65 -7.50 -1.75
CA VAL A 74 15.76 -7.47 -0.81
C VAL A 74 17.05 -7.21 -1.57
N PHE A 75 17.72 -6.12 -1.23
CA PHE A 75 19.03 -5.73 -1.76
C PHE A 75 20.10 -6.01 -0.72
N VAL A 76 21.26 -6.50 -1.15
CA VAL A 76 22.35 -6.84 -0.27
C VAL A 76 23.70 -6.36 -0.80
N SER A 77 24.69 -6.25 0.11
CA SER A 77 26.11 -6.13 -0.26
C SER A 77 26.65 -7.44 -0.84
N ALA A 78 27.81 -7.37 -1.46
CA ALA A 78 28.47 -8.54 -2.04
C ALA A 78 28.70 -9.67 -1.03
N ASP A 79 29.02 -9.32 0.22
CA ASP A 79 29.23 -10.25 1.35
C ASP A 79 27.92 -10.61 2.09
N GLY A 80 26.79 -10.02 1.70
CA GLY A 80 25.48 -10.26 2.30
C GLY A 80 25.24 -9.61 3.66
N LYS A 81 26.21 -8.87 4.19
CA LYS A 81 26.11 -8.30 5.55
C LYS A 81 25.28 -7.05 5.64
N LYS A 82 25.23 -6.23 4.57
CA LYS A 82 24.35 -5.07 4.48
C LYS A 82 23.07 -5.46 3.77
N LYS A 83 21.94 -5.04 4.29
CA LYS A 83 20.62 -5.41 3.75
C LYS A 83 19.67 -4.22 3.73
N VAL A 84 19.03 -4.02 2.60
CA VAL A 84 17.92 -3.07 2.43
C VAL A 84 16.74 -3.83 1.85
N THR A 85 15.58 -3.69 2.44
CA THR A 85 14.33 -4.29 1.94
C THR A 85 13.34 -3.18 1.63
N LEU A 86 12.75 -3.24 0.45
CA LEU A 86 11.67 -2.36 0.01
C LEU A 86 10.45 -3.21 -0.33
N SER A 87 9.29 -2.76 0.09
CA SER A 87 8.05 -3.48 -0.19
C SER A 87 6.90 -2.50 -0.45
N VAL A 88 6.02 -2.86 -1.38
CA VAL A 88 4.77 -2.16 -1.63
C VAL A 88 3.63 -3.15 -1.69
N ASP A 89 2.58 -2.88 -0.92
CA ASP A 89 1.32 -3.61 -0.92
C ASP A 89 0.21 -2.71 -1.45
N GLN A 90 -0.60 -3.22 -2.37
CA GLN A 90 -1.79 -2.57 -2.87
C GLN A 90 -3.02 -3.26 -2.31
N TYR A 91 -3.97 -2.51 -1.80
CA TYR A 91 -5.24 -3.00 -1.27
C TYR A 91 -6.41 -2.69 -2.21
N ALA A 92 -7.51 -3.40 -2.04
CA ALA A 92 -8.72 -3.20 -2.83
C ALA A 92 -9.31 -1.80 -2.63
N SER A 93 -9.22 -1.26 -1.40
CA SER A 93 -9.69 0.07 -1.06
C SER A 93 -8.71 0.85 -0.17
N ALA A 94 -8.88 2.17 -0.09
CA ALA A 94 -8.13 3.01 0.85
C ALA A 94 -8.49 2.69 2.31
N SER A 95 -9.70 2.23 2.57
CA SER A 95 -10.14 1.79 3.90
C SER A 95 -9.44 0.51 4.34
N ASP A 96 -9.28 -0.46 3.43
CA ASP A 96 -8.55 -1.70 3.72
C ASP A 96 -7.07 -1.40 3.99
N ALA A 97 -6.46 -0.53 3.17
CA ALA A 97 -5.09 -0.08 3.39
C ALA A 97 -4.94 0.64 4.75
N ALA A 98 -5.88 1.52 5.12
CA ALA A 98 -5.83 2.21 6.41
C ALA A 98 -5.90 1.22 7.58
N SER A 99 -6.80 0.23 7.52
CA SER A 99 -6.95 -0.80 8.55
C SER A 99 -5.68 -1.67 8.68
N ALA A 100 -5.11 -2.09 7.55
CA ALA A 100 -3.88 -2.86 7.51
C ALA A 100 -2.69 -2.05 8.05
N TYR A 101 -2.58 -0.78 7.65
CA TYR A 101 -1.54 0.14 8.13
C TYR A 101 -1.60 0.32 9.65
N GLN A 102 -2.77 0.60 10.21
CA GLN A 102 -2.94 0.75 11.66
C GLN A 102 -2.56 -0.53 12.42
N THR A 103 -2.90 -1.69 11.88
CA THR A 103 -2.50 -2.98 12.45
C THR A 103 -0.98 -3.17 12.40
N ALA A 104 -0.33 -2.81 11.29
CA ALA A 104 1.13 -2.87 11.14
C ALA A 104 1.83 -1.94 12.14
N VAL A 105 1.34 -0.69 12.30
CA VAL A 105 1.86 0.27 13.28
C VAL A 105 1.74 -0.25 14.72
N GLN A 106 0.59 -0.81 15.07
CA GLN A 106 0.37 -1.38 16.41
C GLN A 106 1.29 -2.59 16.65
N GLY A 107 1.42 -3.48 15.65
CA GLY A 107 2.34 -4.61 15.72
C GLY A 107 3.79 -4.17 15.92
N SER A 108 4.23 -3.17 15.17
CA SER A 108 5.59 -2.61 15.30
C SER A 108 5.83 -2.00 16.69
N LYS A 109 4.87 -1.24 17.21
CA LYS A 109 4.96 -0.65 18.55
C LYS A 109 4.97 -1.67 19.68
N ALA A 110 4.35 -2.84 19.45
CA ALA A 110 4.32 -3.94 20.41
C ALA A 110 5.58 -4.84 20.33
N ALA A 111 6.40 -4.68 19.28
CA ALA A 111 7.61 -5.48 19.11
C ALA A 111 8.64 -5.18 20.21
N PRO A 112 9.32 -6.21 20.76
CA PRO A 112 10.36 -6.01 21.74
C PRO A 112 11.46 -5.07 21.24
N GLY A 113 11.90 -4.13 22.06
CA GLY A 113 12.96 -3.19 21.72
C GLY A 113 12.57 -2.14 20.66
N PHE A 114 11.29 -2.01 20.33
CA PHE A 114 10.85 -0.94 19.43
C PHE A 114 11.08 0.43 20.09
N ASN A 115 11.75 1.31 19.35
CA ASN A 115 11.96 2.71 19.73
C ASN A 115 11.50 3.61 18.58
N PRO A 116 10.45 4.45 18.79
CA PRO A 116 9.93 5.30 17.73
C PRO A 116 10.95 6.36 17.32
N ALA A 117 11.05 6.61 16.02
CA ALA A 117 11.76 7.73 15.43
C ALA A 117 10.80 8.87 15.07
N ALA A 118 11.36 10.01 14.64
CA ALA A 118 10.56 11.10 14.11
C ALA A 118 9.73 10.62 12.92
N THR A 119 8.46 10.98 12.88
CA THR A 119 7.55 10.61 11.80
C THR A 119 7.97 11.28 10.49
N PRO A 120 8.28 10.52 9.44
CA PRO A 120 8.63 11.10 8.16
C PRO A 120 7.40 11.69 7.45
N SER A 121 7.63 12.72 6.63
CA SER A 121 6.58 13.29 5.76
C SER A 121 6.45 12.48 4.47
N LEU A 122 5.83 11.30 4.56
CA LEU A 122 5.61 10.40 3.43
C LEU A 122 4.13 10.01 3.33
N GLY A 123 3.56 10.12 2.13
CA GLY A 123 2.16 9.75 1.90
C GLY A 123 1.17 10.52 2.77
N GLN A 124 0.07 9.90 3.10
CA GLN A 124 -0.97 10.45 3.99
C GLN A 124 -0.69 10.14 5.47
N GLU A 125 -0.04 9.02 5.74
CA GLU A 125 0.36 8.56 7.06
C GLU A 125 1.72 7.88 6.96
N ALA A 126 2.59 8.11 7.94
CA ALA A 126 3.86 7.43 8.03
C ALA A 126 4.26 7.16 9.48
N PHE A 127 5.10 6.18 9.69
CA PHE A 127 5.79 5.92 10.96
C PHE A 127 7.19 5.41 10.68
N ALA A 128 8.08 5.59 11.65
CA ALA A 128 9.42 5.03 11.60
C ALA A 128 9.89 4.66 13.01
N GLY A 129 10.86 3.79 13.09
CA GLY A 129 11.45 3.39 14.35
C GLY A 129 12.57 2.40 14.18
N THR A 130 13.23 2.12 15.29
CA THR A 130 14.22 1.05 15.40
C THR A 130 13.65 -0.14 16.13
N SER A 131 14.11 -1.33 15.79
CA SER A 131 13.82 -2.55 16.52
C SER A 131 15.05 -3.43 16.58
N GLN A 132 15.13 -4.26 17.59
CA GLN A 132 16.19 -5.26 17.70
C GLN A 132 15.65 -6.61 17.22
N VAL A 133 16.37 -7.24 16.29
CA VAL A 133 16.05 -8.56 15.78
C VAL A 133 17.29 -9.45 15.99
N GLY A 134 17.25 -10.31 17.00
CA GLY A 134 18.46 -10.99 17.48
C GLY A 134 19.46 -9.96 18.03
N ASP A 135 20.68 -10.01 17.53
CA ASP A 135 21.75 -9.06 17.90
C ASP A 135 21.86 -7.85 16.96
N GLU A 136 21.01 -7.77 15.95
CA GLU A 136 21.04 -6.71 14.95
C GLU A 136 20.01 -5.61 15.25
N MET A 137 20.43 -4.34 15.10
CA MET A 137 19.55 -3.19 15.15
C MET A 137 19.04 -2.89 13.74
N HIS A 138 17.74 -2.87 13.59
CA HIS A 138 17.06 -2.52 12.33
C HIS A 138 16.45 -1.13 12.44
N PHE A 139 16.52 -0.35 11.38
CA PHE A 139 15.65 0.82 11.21
C PHE A 139 14.64 0.50 10.14
N GLY A 140 13.38 0.81 10.43
CA GLY A 140 12.28 0.58 9.54
C GLY A 140 11.33 1.77 9.46
N LEU A 141 10.68 1.90 8.32
CA LEU A 141 9.62 2.86 8.10
C LEU A 141 8.47 2.23 7.33
N GLY A 142 7.27 2.76 7.54
CA GLY A 142 6.08 2.45 6.78
C GLY A 142 5.34 3.73 6.42
N ALA A 143 4.75 3.77 5.24
CA ALA A 143 3.92 4.88 4.80
C ALA A 143 2.70 4.37 4.04
N ARG A 144 1.56 5.05 4.20
CA ARG A 144 0.33 4.79 3.47
C ARG A 144 -0.04 5.98 2.59
N ASP A 145 -0.43 5.70 1.35
CA ASP A 145 -1.01 6.69 0.45
C ASP A 145 -2.12 6.06 -0.38
N GLY A 146 -3.35 6.49 -0.13
CA GLY A 146 -4.53 5.89 -0.75
C GLY A 146 -4.64 4.40 -0.44
N ARG A 147 -4.56 3.57 -1.47
CA ARG A 147 -4.63 2.09 -1.40
C ARG A 147 -3.27 1.42 -1.27
N LEU A 148 -2.18 2.19 -1.20
CA LEU A 148 -0.82 1.68 -1.11
C LEU A 148 -0.30 1.75 0.31
N ILE A 149 0.41 0.70 0.71
CA ILE A 149 1.31 0.70 1.86
C ILE A 149 2.70 0.39 1.36
N MET A 150 3.64 1.28 1.62
CA MET A 150 5.07 1.08 1.39
C MET A 150 5.74 0.79 2.73
N SER A 151 6.66 -0.17 2.75
CA SER A 151 7.57 -0.38 3.87
C SER A 151 9.01 -0.49 3.39
N ALA A 152 9.92 0.02 4.21
CA ALA A 152 11.36 -0.05 3.94
C ALA A 152 12.12 -0.34 5.24
N THR A 153 13.15 -1.16 5.15
CA THR A 153 14.05 -1.46 6.29
C THR A 153 15.48 -1.51 5.83
N HIS A 154 16.40 -1.11 6.70
CA HIS A 154 17.80 -1.49 6.58
C HIS A 154 18.27 -2.23 7.82
N ALA A 155 19.24 -3.12 7.66
CA ALA A 155 19.72 -4.03 8.69
C ALA A 155 21.17 -4.49 8.43
N GLY A 156 21.69 -5.27 9.36
CA GLY A 156 23.05 -5.82 9.31
C GLY A 156 24.10 -4.75 9.54
N ASP A 157 25.20 -4.80 8.77
CA ASP A 157 26.32 -3.85 8.90
C ASP A 157 25.97 -2.41 8.40
N ILE A 158 24.68 -2.05 8.30
CA ILE A 158 24.24 -0.67 8.09
C ILE A 158 23.89 -0.07 9.46
N PRO A 159 24.73 0.81 10.03
CA PRO A 159 24.46 1.36 11.34
C PRO A 159 23.23 2.26 11.33
N VAL A 160 22.46 2.24 12.40
CA VAL A 160 21.33 3.16 12.58
C VAL A 160 21.88 4.53 12.97
N THR A 161 22.04 5.38 11.97
CA THR A 161 22.46 6.78 12.11
C THR A 161 21.41 7.71 11.50
N PRO A 162 21.38 9.01 11.86
CA PRO A 162 20.48 9.97 11.23
C PRO A 162 20.59 9.96 9.69
N ASP A 163 21.80 9.89 9.14
CA ASP A 163 22.03 9.88 7.69
C ASP A 163 21.45 8.63 7.03
N ASN A 164 21.72 7.44 7.57
CA ASN A 164 21.16 6.21 7.02
C ASN A 164 19.64 6.13 7.17
N SER A 165 19.09 6.68 8.26
CA SER A 165 17.65 6.79 8.44
C SER A 165 17.02 7.74 7.41
N ASN A 166 17.62 8.92 7.17
CA ASN A 166 17.18 9.86 6.15
C ASN A 166 17.30 9.29 4.74
N ASN A 167 18.38 8.56 4.46
CA ASN A 167 18.58 7.86 3.19
C ASN A 167 17.45 6.85 2.94
N LEU A 168 17.07 6.05 3.96
CA LEU A 168 15.98 5.11 3.84
C LEU A 168 14.62 5.81 3.66
N ILE A 169 14.40 6.92 4.35
CA ILE A 169 13.17 7.73 4.19
C ILE A 169 13.07 8.26 2.75
N THR A 170 14.17 8.77 2.20
CA THR A 170 14.21 9.26 0.82
C THR A 170 13.93 8.15 -0.17
N LEU A 171 14.61 7.02 -0.03
CA LEU A 171 14.43 5.84 -0.88
C LEU A 171 13.01 5.28 -0.80
N GLY A 172 12.41 5.24 0.39
CA GLY A 172 11.01 4.86 0.57
C GLY A 172 10.04 5.82 -0.12
N GLY A 173 10.34 7.11 -0.15
CA GLY A 173 9.58 8.12 -0.90
C GLY A 173 9.65 7.90 -2.41
N GLU A 174 10.83 7.54 -2.94
CA GLU A 174 11.01 7.16 -4.34
C GLU A 174 10.22 5.90 -4.69
N GLU A 175 10.26 4.89 -3.82
CA GLU A 175 9.50 3.65 -3.99
C GLU A 175 7.99 3.92 -4.05
N LEU A 176 7.46 4.69 -3.10
CA LEU A 176 6.04 5.06 -3.07
C LEU A 176 5.63 5.85 -4.33
N THR A 177 6.50 6.74 -4.79
CA THR A 177 6.30 7.53 -6.01
C THR A 177 6.28 6.63 -7.25
N THR A 178 7.22 5.70 -7.35
CA THR A 178 7.31 4.70 -8.43
C THR A 178 6.03 3.86 -8.48
N ALA A 179 5.56 3.38 -7.33
CA ALA A 179 4.32 2.61 -7.24
C ALA A 179 3.09 3.42 -7.68
N LYS A 180 2.99 4.69 -7.28
CA LYS A 180 1.90 5.59 -7.71
C LYS A 180 1.91 5.83 -9.20
N GLN A 181 3.08 6.07 -9.79
CA GLN A 181 3.24 6.27 -11.24
C GLN A 181 2.86 5.02 -12.02
N ALA A 182 3.23 3.84 -11.54
CA ALA A 182 2.89 2.56 -12.17
C ALA A 182 1.38 2.29 -12.20
N LEU A 183 0.63 2.79 -11.22
CA LEU A 183 -0.84 2.70 -11.21
C LEU A 183 -1.53 3.76 -12.07
N GLY A 184 -0.80 4.79 -12.51
CA GLY A 184 -1.37 5.93 -13.24
C GLY A 184 -2.21 6.86 -12.36
N PRO A 185 -2.73 7.94 -12.93
CA PRO A 185 -3.58 8.88 -12.19
C PRO A 185 -4.86 8.18 -11.72
N ALA A 186 -5.25 8.46 -10.47
CA ALA A 186 -6.54 8.02 -9.97
C ALA A 186 -7.64 8.52 -10.92
N ARG A 187 -8.41 7.60 -11.50
CA ARG A 187 -9.57 7.99 -12.30
C ARG A 187 -10.55 8.68 -11.36
N SER A 188 -10.78 9.97 -11.59
CA SER A 188 -11.84 10.70 -10.91
C SER A 188 -13.18 10.09 -11.33
N SER A 189 -13.84 9.43 -10.40
CA SER A 189 -15.23 8.98 -10.51
C SER A 189 -16.19 10.14 -10.34
#